data_69b87c47504c318c813a2d3321a777f0
#
_entry.id   69b87c47504c318c813a2d3321a777f0
#
_cell.length_a   1.000
_cell.length_b   1.000
_cell.length_c   1.000
_cell.angle_alpha   90.00
_cell.angle_beta   90.00
_cell.angle_gamma   90.00
#
_symmetry.space_group_name_H-M   'P 1'
#
loop_
_entity.id
_entity.type
_entity.pdbx_description
1 polymer ?
#
loop_
_entity_poly.entity_id
_entity_poly.type
_entity_poly.pdbx_seq_one_letter_code
_entity_poly.pdbx_strand_id
1 'polypeptide(L)'
;MKNEFQTWTIAVALAALTACGDRTEQVNYLKDAPVVATRVMIDGEEMIELDPSLLKDTVIFPLSYFTEELEIIKLDDRDEALTGAPYAYVSDHHIMTGMVNNIPFKLFDREGKYIADVGNIGQGPGEYRFIYAAKIDESTQRIYMLPFFGKELLVYDFKGNVCPPVPLVHEGIVAQFALRGDTAVSYTHLTLPTILLV
;
A
#
# COMPACT_ATOMS: atom_id res chain seq x y z
N MET A 1 29.07 -15.05 -56.20
CA MET A 1 28.76 -16.16 -55.27
C MET A 1 29.19 -15.96 -53.82
N LYS A 2 29.51 -14.75 -53.38
CA LYS A 2 29.94 -14.49 -51.98
C LYS A 2 28.89 -13.77 -51.13
N ASN A 3 27.81 -13.24 -51.71
CA ASN A 3 26.81 -12.42 -50.97
C ASN A 3 25.56 -13.19 -50.54
N GLU A 4 25.29 -14.35 -51.08
CA GLU A 4 24.07 -15.08 -50.70
C GLU A 4 24.24 -15.89 -49.39
N PHE A 5 25.47 -16.27 -49.05
CA PHE A 5 25.74 -17.03 -47.83
C PHE A 5 25.67 -16.18 -46.55
N GLN A 6 25.94 -14.87 -46.68
CA GLN A 6 25.85 -13.95 -45.54
C GLN A 6 24.41 -13.54 -45.17
N THR A 7 23.53 -13.49 -46.15
CA THR A 7 22.11 -13.14 -45.91
C THR A 7 21.34 -14.27 -45.24
N TRP A 8 21.70 -15.53 -45.51
CA TRP A 8 21.06 -16.67 -44.86
C TRP A 8 21.47 -16.86 -43.38
N THR A 9 22.71 -16.57 -43.03
CA THR A 9 23.19 -16.66 -41.65
C THR A 9 22.59 -15.58 -40.77
N ILE A 10 22.32 -14.38 -41.28
CA ILE A 10 21.67 -13.30 -40.51
C ILE A 10 20.19 -13.61 -40.33
N ALA A 11 19.50 -14.18 -41.31
CA ALA A 11 18.08 -14.54 -41.19
C ALA A 11 17.85 -15.68 -40.20
N VAL A 12 18.76 -16.66 -40.10
CA VAL A 12 18.67 -17.76 -39.13
C VAL A 12 19.00 -17.25 -37.71
N ALA A 13 19.94 -16.30 -37.56
CA ALA A 13 20.24 -15.70 -36.26
C ALA A 13 19.11 -14.82 -35.72
N LEU A 14 18.38 -14.12 -36.59
CA LEU A 14 17.21 -13.31 -36.18
C LEU A 14 16.00 -14.17 -35.80
N ALA A 15 15.82 -15.33 -36.44
CA ALA A 15 14.72 -16.25 -36.09
C ALA A 15 14.94 -16.98 -34.73
N ALA A 16 16.20 -17.09 -34.28
CA ALA A 16 16.51 -17.71 -32.99
C ALA A 16 16.30 -16.79 -31.78
N LEU A 17 16.16 -15.47 -32.00
CA LEU A 17 15.91 -14.49 -30.93
C LEU A 17 14.42 -14.28 -30.59
N THR A 18 13.53 -14.86 -31.38
CA THR A 18 12.08 -14.76 -31.13
C THR A 18 11.48 -15.99 -30.43
N ALA A 19 12.30 -16.98 -30.04
CA ALA A 19 11.83 -18.24 -29.48
C ALA A 19 11.96 -18.38 -27.96
N CYS A 20 12.36 -17.33 -27.23
CA CYS A 20 12.35 -17.32 -25.76
C CYS A 20 11.34 -16.28 -25.25
N GLY A 21 10.10 -16.47 -25.58
CA GLY A 21 8.98 -15.96 -24.82
C GLY A 21 8.39 -17.14 -24.06
N ASP A 22 8.88 -17.40 -22.86
CA ASP A 22 8.15 -18.22 -21.90
C ASP A 22 6.79 -17.55 -21.68
N ARG A 23 5.81 -17.96 -22.47
CA ARG A 23 4.42 -17.80 -22.07
C ARG A 23 4.25 -18.74 -20.88
N THR A 24 4.50 -18.23 -19.70
CA THR A 24 3.94 -18.83 -18.49
C THR A 24 2.44 -18.88 -18.72
N GLU A 25 1.92 -20.08 -18.98
CA GLU A 25 0.50 -20.34 -19.05
C GLU A 25 -0.08 -19.82 -17.71
N GLN A 26 -0.85 -18.74 -17.74
CA GLN A 26 -1.49 -18.22 -16.55
C GLN A 26 -2.42 -19.31 -16.05
N VAL A 27 -2.03 -20.00 -15.00
CA VAL A 27 -2.85 -21.02 -14.36
C VAL A 27 -4.09 -20.33 -13.83
N ASN A 28 -5.24 -20.68 -14.39
CA ASN A 28 -6.51 -20.17 -13.90
C ASN A 28 -6.92 -20.94 -12.64
N TYR A 29 -6.53 -20.44 -11.48
CA TYR A 29 -6.82 -21.03 -10.17
C TYR A 29 -8.30 -21.09 -9.84
N LEU A 30 -9.15 -20.36 -10.57
CA LEU A 30 -10.59 -20.31 -10.36
C LEU A 30 -11.39 -21.17 -11.36
N LYS A 31 -10.71 -21.86 -12.29
CA LYS A 31 -11.38 -22.61 -13.37
C LYS A 31 -12.38 -23.65 -12.85
N ASP A 32 -12.04 -24.31 -11.76
CA ASP A 32 -12.84 -25.37 -11.15
C ASP A 32 -13.38 -24.97 -9.77
N ALA A 33 -13.27 -23.67 -9.41
CA ALA A 33 -13.77 -23.17 -8.14
C ALA A 33 -15.31 -23.14 -8.15
N PRO A 34 -15.99 -23.60 -7.08
CA PRO A 34 -17.43 -23.46 -6.97
C PRO A 34 -17.83 -21.98 -6.89
N VAL A 35 -18.94 -21.63 -7.51
CA VAL A 35 -19.53 -20.30 -7.34
C VAL A 35 -20.19 -20.23 -5.97
N VAL A 36 -19.55 -19.57 -5.03
CA VAL A 36 -20.00 -19.45 -3.63
C VAL A 36 -20.73 -18.12 -3.36
N ALA A 37 -20.68 -17.19 -4.31
CA ALA A 37 -21.33 -15.90 -4.22
C ALA A 37 -22.10 -15.60 -5.49
N THR A 38 -23.37 -15.23 -5.36
CA THR A 38 -24.26 -14.88 -6.47
C THR A 38 -24.86 -13.51 -6.25
N ARG A 39 -25.18 -12.82 -7.36
CA ARG A 39 -25.91 -11.55 -7.28
C ARG A 39 -27.39 -11.86 -7.24
N VAL A 40 -28.08 -11.34 -6.24
CA VAL A 40 -29.53 -11.49 -6.04
C VAL A 40 -30.17 -10.10 -5.91
N MET A 41 -31.43 -10.02 -6.30
CA MET A 41 -32.22 -8.80 -6.09
C MET A 41 -33.11 -9.01 -4.87
N ILE A 42 -32.93 -8.19 -3.84
CA ILE A 42 -33.75 -8.17 -2.63
C ILE A 42 -34.36 -6.77 -2.51
N ASP A 43 -35.68 -6.71 -2.47
CA ASP A 43 -36.44 -5.45 -2.37
C ASP A 43 -36.08 -4.39 -3.43
N GLY A 44 -35.64 -4.84 -4.61
CA GLY A 44 -35.25 -3.96 -5.70
C GLY A 44 -33.78 -3.51 -5.69
N GLU A 45 -32.99 -3.95 -4.72
CA GLU A 45 -31.55 -3.67 -4.60
C GLU A 45 -30.73 -4.90 -4.98
N GLU A 46 -29.60 -4.68 -5.67
CA GLU A 46 -28.65 -5.73 -6.00
C GLU A 46 -27.78 -6.03 -4.78
N MET A 47 -27.80 -7.27 -4.33
CA MET A 47 -27.01 -7.77 -3.21
C MET A 47 -26.17 -8.98 -3.62
N ILE A 48 -25.12 -9.26 -2.84
CA ILE A 48 -24.32 -10.47 -3.00
C ILE A 48 -24.75 -11.45 -1.91
N GLU A 49 -25.33 -12.57 -2.32
CA GLU A 49 -25.61 -13.70 -1.45
C GLU A 49 -24.41 -14.65 -1.45
N LEU A 50 -23.91 -14.95 -0.25
CA LEU A 50 -22.79 -15.87 -0.04
C LEU A 50 -23.32 -17.16 0.58
N ASP A 51 -23.02 -18.32 -0.05
CA ASP A 51 -23.31 -19.63 0.54
C ASP A 51 -22.03 -20.28 1.11
N PRO A 52 -21.81 -20.17 2.42
CA PRO A 52 -20.64 -20.73 3.08
C PRO A 52 -20.56 -22.26 3.01
N SER A 53 -21.68 -22.96 2.76
CA SER A 53 -21.73 -24.43 2.68
C SER A 53 -21.00 -24.96 1.44
N LEU A 54 -20.81 -24.11 0.44
CA LEU A 54 -20.08 -24.41 -0.79
C LEU A 54 -18.57 -24.26 -0.65
N LEU A 55 -18.08 -23.67 0.45
CA LEU A 55 -16.66 -23.57 0.76
C LEU A 55 -16.14 -24.94 1.19
N LYS A 56 -15.46 -25.64 0.27
CA LYS A 56 -15.00 -27.03 0.52
C LYS A 56 -13.52 -27.09 0.90
N ASP A 57 -12.75 -26.13 0.46
CA ASP A 57 -11.30 -26.17 0.62
C ASP A 57 -10.69 -24.76 0.59
N THR A 58 -9.40 -24.68 0.93
CA THR A 58 -8.60 -23.47 0.80
C THR A 58 -7.59 -23.62 -0.33
N VAL A 59 -7.37 -22.55 -1.08
CA VAL A 59 -6.34 -22.51 -2.12
C VAL A 59 -5.24 -21.53 -1.74
N ILE A 60 -4.01 -21.88 -2.08
CA ILE A 60 -2.88 -20.98 -1.96
C ILE A 60 -2.71 -20.28 -3.29
N PHE A 61 -3.00 -18.97 -3.31
CA PHE A 61 -2.73 -18.17 -4.49
C PHE A 61 -1.25 -17.78 -4.51
N PRO A 62 -0.53 -18.01 -5.60
CA PRO A 62 0.82 -17.51 -5.74
C PRO A 62 0.80 -15.98 -5.85
N LEU A 63 1.86 -15.33 -5.40
CA LEU A 63 1.98 -13.87 -5.45
C LEU A 63 1.81 -13.34 -6.88
N SER A 64 2.29 -14.08 -7.88
CA SER A 64 2.13 -13.75 -9.31
C SER A 64 0.68 -13.64 -9.80
N TYR A 65 -0.31 -14.07 -9.00
CA TYR A 65 -1.72 -13.86 -9.32
C TYR A 65 -2.17 -12.41 -9.07
N PHE A 66 -1.51 -11.74 -8.14
CA PHE A 66 -1.86 -10.38 -7.70
C PHE A 66 -0.92 -9.31 -8.23
N THR A 67 0.26 -9.68 -8.70
CA THR A 67 1.28 -8.75 -9.18
C THR A 67 2.07 -9.33 -10.34
N GLU A 68 2.41 -8.47 -11.29
CA GLU A 68 3.27 -8.80 -12.42
C GLU A 68 4.75 -8.60 -12.07
N GLU A 69 5.03 -7.71 -11.11
CA GLU A 69 6.39 -7.38 -10.69
C GLU A 69 6.49 -7.37 -9.16
N LEU A 70 7.65 -7.75 -8.67
CA LEU A 70 8.02 -7.70 -7.26
C LEU A 70 9.33 -6.92 -7.11
N GLU A 71 9.26 -5.82 -6.38
CA GLU A 71 10.43 -5.05 -6.01
C GLU A 71 10.84 -5.37 -4.56
N ILE A 72 12.11 -5.65 -4.34
CA ILE A 72 12.68 -5.86 -3.01
C ILE A 72 13.61 -4.70 -2.70
N ILE A 73 13.23 -3.88 -1.73
CA ILE A 73 14.02 -2.72 -1.31
C ILE A 73 14.71 -3.06 0.01
N LYS A 74 16.05 -3.04 0.00
CA LYS A 74 16.84 -3.18 1.22
C LYS A 74 16.91 -1.81 1.91
N LEU A 75 16.34 -1.71 3.10
CA LEU A 75 16.48 -0.50 3.92
C LEU A 75 17.88 -0.38 4.51
N ASP A 76 18.28 0.84 4.80
CA ASP A 76 19.52 1.20 5.49
C ASP A 76 19.62 0.44 6.83
N ASP A 77 20.78 -0.13 7.12
CA ASP A 77 21.04 -0.98 8.28
C ASP A 77 21.94 -0.31 9.35
N ARG A 78 22.16 1.00 9.23
CA ARG A 78 22.85 1.78 10.27
C ARG A 78 22.00 1.84 11.54
N ASP A 79 22.65 1.98 12.70
CA ASP A 79 21.97 1.97 14.01
C ASP A 79 20.82 2.98 14.10
N GLU A 80 21.00 4.19 13.55
CA GLU A 80 19.96 5.22 13.53
C GLU A 80 18.77 4.90 12.62
N ALA A 81 18.97 4.03 11.62
CA ALA A 81 17.95 3.64 10.66
C ALA A 81 17.18 2.39 11.09
N LEU A 82 17.63 1.69 12.13
CA LEU A 82 16.97 0.47 12.57
C LEU A 82 15.52 0.74 12.97
N THR A 83 14.63 -0.04 12.43
CA THR A 83 13.18 0.08 12.62
C THR A 83 12.56 -1.28 12.85
N GLY A 84 11.48 -1.33 13.61
CA GLY A 84 10.61 -2.49 13.65
C GLY A 84 9.43 -2.27 12.71
N ALA A 85 9.04 -3.27 11.95
CA ALA A 85 8.09 -3.07 10.87
C ALA A 85 6.82 -3.92 10.95
N PRO A 86 5.80 -3.57 11.76
CA PRO A 86 4.47 -4.04 11.44
C PRO A 86 3.74 -3.12 10.47
N TYR A 87 4.13 -1.84 10.38
CA TYR A 87 3.45 -0.86 9.51
C TYR A 87 4.43 -0.23 8.54
N ALA A 88 4.06 -0.26 7.27
CA ALA A 88 4.77 0.43 6.21
C ALA A 88 3.79 1.28 5.40
N TYR A 89 4.17 2.51 5.16
CA TYR A 89 3.46 3.45 4.29
C TYR A 89 4.38 3.78 3.14
N VAL A 90 3.90 3.61 1.92
CA VAL A 90 4.70 3.76 0.71
C VAL A 90 4.06 4.82 -0.18
N SER A 91 4.87 5.70 -0.70
CA SER A 91 4.51 6.69 -1.71
C SER A 91 5.42 6.55 -2.93
N ASP A 92 5.31 7.44 -3.90
CA ASP A 92 6.09 7.35 -5.14
C ASP A 92 7.60 7.44 -4.88
N HIS A 93 8.02 8.24 -3.90
CA HIS A 93 9.45 8.52 -3.64
C HIS A 93 9.91 8.16 -2.23
N HIS A 94 9.00 7.81 -1.32
CA HIS A 94 9.35 7.55 0.08
C HIS A 94 8.71 6.28 0.62
N ILE A 95 9.38 5.72 1.63
CA ILE A 95 8.90 4.61 2.46
C ILE A 95 9.00 5.08 3.90
N MET A 96 7.91 4.96 4.65
CA MET A 96 7.90 5.20 6.08
C MET A 96 7.50 3.93 6.81
N THR A 97 8.30 3.50 7.79
CA THR A 97 8.05 2.29 8.57
C THR A 97 8.37 2.50 10.04
N GLY A 98 7.70 1.78 10.91
CA GLY A 98 7.93 1.91 12.34
C GLY A 98 6.79 1.41 13.21
N MET A 99 6.72 1.97 14.41
CA MET A 99 5.75 1.70 15.47
C MET A 99 5.93 0.34 16.17
N VAL A 100 7.19 -0.06 16.39
CA VAL A 100 7.51 -1.21 17.26
C VAL A 100 8.48 -0.78 18.36
N ASN A 101 8.27 -1.32 19.56
CA ASN A 101 9.21 -1.20 20.66
C ASN A 101 9.60 0.24 21.05
N ASN A 102 8.66 1.16 21.00
CA ASN A 102 8.90 2.56 21.35
C ASN A 102 9.94 3.25 20.46
N ILE A 103 10.08 2.80 19.22
CA ILE A 103 10.91 3.42 18.18
C ILE A 103 10.02 4.31 17.32
N PRO A 104 10.40 5.56 17.02
CA PRO A 104 9.64 6.43 16.14
C PRO A 104 9.59 5.88 14.71
N PHE A 105 8.64 6.35 13.93
CA PHE A 105 8.63 6.07 12.50
C PHE A 105 9.90 6.61 11.84
N LYS A 106 10.43 5.83 10.91
CA LYS A 106 11.60 6.15 10.11
C LYS A 106 11.17 6.42 8.67
N LEU A 107 11.68 7.49 8.10
CA LEU A 107 11.48 7.84 6.70
C LEU A 107 12.71 7.41 5.89
N PHE A 108 12.46 6.77 4.76
CA PHE A 108 13.47 6.34 3.78
C PHE A 108 13.07 6.85 2.39
N ASP A 109 14.04 7.00 1.49
CA ASP A 109 13.77 7.13 0.07
C ASP A 109 13.41 5.76 -0.56
N ARG A 110 13.10 5.76 -1.87
CA ARG A 110 12.75 4.52 -2.58
C ARG A 110 13.94 3.59 -2.80
N GLU A 111 15.14 4.05 -2.67
CA GLU A 111 16.37 3.27 -2.70
C GLU A 111 16.68 2.63 -1.34
N GLY A 112 15.86 2.92 -0.32
CA GLY A 112 15.99 2.38 1.03
C GLY A 112 16.95 3.15 1.93
N LYS A 113 17.45 4.32 1.51
CA LYS A 113 18.34 5.14 2.31
C LYS A 113 17.56 5.90 3.37
N TYR A 114 18.03 5.86 4.62
CA TYR A 114 17.45 6.58 5.74
C TYR A 114 17.53 8.10 5.55
N ILE A 115 16.42 8.78 5.82
CA ILE A 115 16.28 10.22 5.74
C ILE A 115 16.19 10.84 7.13
N ALA A 116 15.18 10.42 7.92
CA ALA A 116 14.92 11.02 9.23
C ALA A 116 14.01 10.15 10.11
N ASP A 117 14.02 10.42 11.41
CA ASP A 117 12.95 10.03 12.32
C ASP A 117 11.77 10.98 12.13
N VAL A 118 10.56 10.43 12.09
CA VAL A 118 9.34 11.22 11.94
C VAL A 118 8.73 11.46 13.31
N GLY A 119 8.98 12.63 13.88
CA GLY A 119 8.56 12.97 15.23
C GLY A 119 9.27 12.16 16.31
N ASN A 120 8.66 12.11 17.50
CA ASN A 120 9.19 11.40 18.66
C ASN A 120 8.10 10.60 19.37
N ILE A 121 8.52 9.59 20.13
CA ILE A 121 7.63 8.85 21.01
C ILE A 121 7.47 9.59 22.33
N GLY A 122 6.24 9.93 22.70
CA GLY A 122 5.96 10.63 23.93
C GLY A 122 4.52 11.10 24.07
N GLN A 123 4.31 12.14 24.87
CA GLN A 123 3.00 12.77 25.13
C GLN A 123 3.07 14.29 25.05
N GLY A 124 4.18 14.83 24.62
CA GLY A 124 4.36 16.26 24.40
C GLY A 124 3.71 16.73 23.09
N PRO A 125 3.71 18.04 22.84
CA PRO A 125 3.24 18.58 21.57
C PRO A 125 4.03 18.02 20.38
N GLY A 126 3.32 17.42 19.41
CA GLY A 126 3.95 16.77 18.26
C GLY A 126 4.65 15.46 18.57
N GLU A 127 4.41 14.86 19.74
CA GLU A 127 4.84 13.51 20.06
C GLU A 127 3.65 12.54 19.96
N TYR A 128 3.93 11.25 19.81
CA TYR A 128 2.90 10.22 19.70
C TYR A 128 3.32 8.93 20.41
N ARG A 129 2.33 8.12 20.78
CA ARG A 129 2.56 6.75 21.28
C ARG A 129 2.10 5.69 20.29
N PHE A 130 0.90 5.87 19.75
CA PHE A 130 0.30 4.97 18.79
C PHE A 130 -0.28 5.78 17.64
N ILE A 131 0.10 5.41 16.43
CA ILE A 131 -0.46 5.96 15.20
C ILE A 131 -1.36 4.90 14.60
N TYR A 132 -2.61 5.27 14.32
CA TYR A 132 -3.58 4.39 13.71
C TYR A 132 -3.49 4.39 12.19
N ALA A 133 -3.29 5.55 11.60
CA ALA A 133 -3.12 5.71 10.18
C ALA A 133 -2.10 6.80 9.88
N ALA A 134 -1.39 6.67 8.79
CA ALA A 134 -0.51 7.70 8.31
C ALA A 134 -0.57 7.81 6.78
N LYS A 135 -0.16 8.94 6.26
CA LYS A 135 -0.07 9.20 4.83
C LYS A 135 1.11 10.12 4.53
N ILE A 136 1.86 9.75 3.52
CA ILE A 136 2.91 10.58 2.93
C ILE A 136 2.27 11.37 1.78
N ASP A 137 2.39 12.68 1.79
CA ASP A 137 1.94 13.56 0.73
C ASP A 137 3.16 14.21 0.05
N GLU A 138 3.51 13.65 -1.09
CA GLU A 138 4.65 14.12 -1.88
C GLU A 138 4.46 15.57 -2.40
N SER A 139 3.22 15.93 -2.69
CA SER A 139 2.90 17.23 -3.30
C SER A 139 3.17 18.39 -2.34
N THR A 140 2.92 18.18 -1.07
CA THR A 140 3.14 19.18 -0.01
C THR A 140 4.40 18.91 0.80
N GLN A 141 5.10 17.81 0.54
CA GLN A 141 6.24 17.32 1.31
C GLN A 141 5.91 17.21 2.81
N ARG A 142 4.75 16.62 3.11
CA ARG A 142 4.24 16.46 4.47
C ARG A 142 3.88 15.00 4.75
N ILE A 143 4.03 14.64 6.01
CA ILE A 143 3.59 13.37 6.57
C ILE A 143 2.48 13.68 7.57
N TYR A 144 1.33 13.09 7.34
CA TYR A 144 0.16 13.20 8.20
C TYR A 144 -0.02 11.92 8.98
N MET A 145 -0.18 12.04 10.29
CA MET A 145 -0.36 10.90 11.18
C MET A 145 -1.59 11.09 12.06
N LEU A 146 -2.45 10.08 12.10
CA LEU A 146 -3.61 10.05 12.98
C LEU A 146 -3.26 9.25 14.25
N PRO A 147 -3.12 9.90 15.40
CA PRO A 147 -2.93 9.22 16.67
C PRO A 147 -4.19 8.45 17.08
N PHE A 148 -4.01 7.37 17.81
CA PHE A 148 -5.10 6.68 18.49
C PHE A 148 -5.75 7.63 19.52
N PHE A 149 -7.06 7.80 19.51
CA PHE A 149 -7.79 8.85 20.23
C PHE A 149 -7.35 10.29 19.91
N GLY A 150 -6.91 10.52 18.67
CA GLY A 150 -6.45 11.84 18.24
C GLY A 150 -7.61 12.80 17.98
N LYS A 151 -7.43 14.07 18.40
CA LYS A 151 -8.30 15.20 18.05
C LYS A 151 -7.74 16.03 16.91
N GLU A 152 -6.56 15.68 16.45
CA GLU A 152 -5.86 16.35 15.37
C GLU A 152 -4.98 15.34 14.63
N LEU A 153 -4.70 15.63 13.37
CA LEU A 153 -3.63 14.98 12.63
C LEU A 153 -2.32 15.65 13.01
N LEU A 154 -1.35 14.87 13.47
CA LEU A 154 0.02 15.32 13.59
C LEU A 154 0.61 15.47 12.19
N VAL A 155 1.37 16.52 11.97
CA VAL A 155 1.96 16.83 10.69
C VAL A 155 3.47 17.02 10.85
N TYR A 156 4.24 16.42 9.95
CA TYR A 156 5.69 16.53 9.92
C TYR A 156 6.17 16.87 8.51
N ASP A 157 7.32 17.50 8.41
CA ASP A 157 8.03 17.60 7.14
C ASP A 157 8.88 16.33 6.87
N PHE A 158 9.49 16.23 5.69
CA PHE A 158 10.34 15.08 5.34
C PHE A 158 11.70 15.07 6.07
N LYS A 159 11.98 16.06 6.89
CA LYS A 159 13.12 16.06 7.81
C LYS A 159 12.74 15.61 9.22
N GLY A 160 11.47 15.23 9.42
CA GLY A 160 10.95 14.81 10.70
C GLY A 160 10.55 15.94 11.65
N ASN A 161 10.62 17.19 11.23
CA ASN A 161 10.25 18.34 12.07
C ASN A 161 8.72 18.44 12.18
N VAL A 162 8.26 18.80 13.38
CA VAL A 162 6.84 19.04 13.67
C VAL A 162 6.35 20.27 12.91
N CYS A 163 5.21 20.12 12.24
CA CYS A 163 4.48 21.19 11.58
C CYS A 163 3.17 21.47 12.32
N PRO A 164 2.48 22.58 12.03
CA PRO A 164 1.17 22.84 12.62
C PRO A 164 0.20 21.68 12.36
N PRO A 165 -0.47 21.15 13.41
CA PRO A 165 -1.39 20.03 13.27
C PRO A 165 -2.67 20.45 12.56
N VAL A 166 -3.41 19.50 12.01
CA VAL A 166 -4.71 19.71 11.40
C VAL A 166 -5.80 19.23 12.37
N PRO A 167 -6.64 20.12 12.89
CA PRO A 167 -7.70 19.73 13.82
C PRO A 167 -8.74 18.84 13.13
N LEU A 168 -9.25 17.85 13.85
CA LEU A 168 -10.33 16.99 13.41
C LEU A 168 -11.65 17.47 14.01
N VAL A 169 -12.74 17.36 13.25
CA VAL A 169 -14.10 17.71 13.73
C VAL A 169 -14.54 16.74 14.83
N HIS A 170 -14.14 15.48 14.72
CA HIS A 170 -14.46 14.43 15.68
C HIS A 170 -13.20 13.69 16.12
N GLU A 171 -13.20 13.24 17.37
CA GLU A 171 -12.12 12.40 17.90
C GLU A 171 -12.07 11.07 17.15
N GLY A 172 -10.93 10.75 16.55
CA GLY A 172 -10.71 9.48 15.85
C GLY A 172 -10.29 8.39 16.84
N ILE A 173 -11.16 7.43 17.10
CA ILE A 173 -10.81 6.27 17.95
C ILE A 173 -10.06 5.23 17.08
N VAL A 174 -10.70 4.81 16.01
CA VAL A 174 -10.19 3.88 15.00
C VAL A 174 -10.66 4.44 13.67
N ALA A 175 -9.84 5.22 13.01
CA ALA A 175 -10.26 5.95 11.81
C ALA A 175 -9.20 5.89 10.72
N GLN A 176 -9.65 5.87 9.49
CA GLN A 176 -8.84 6.19 8.33
C GLN A 176 -9.06 7.67 7.98
N PHE A 177 -8.18 8.23 7.21
CA PHE A 177 -8.36 9.57 6.68
C PHE A 177 -7.93 9.67 5.23
N ALA A 178 -8.54 10.59 4.51
CA ALA A 178 -8.15 10.98 3.17
C ALA A 178 -7.80 12.46 3.15
N LEU A 179 -6.80 12.81 2.36
CA LEU A 179 -6.44 14.20 2.09
C LEU A 179 -7.05 14.61 0.76
N ARG A 180 -7.69 15.79 0.75
CA ARG A 180 -8.21 16.41 -0.46
C ARG A 180 -7.78 17.87 -0.48
N GLY A 181 -6.68 18.14 -1.17
CA GLY A 181 -6.00 19.44 -1.09
C GLY A 181 -5.53 19.72 0.34
N ASP A 182 -5.96 20.83 0.91
CA ASP A 182 -5.68 21.28 2.28
C ASP A 182 -6.64 20.71 3.34
N THR A 183 -7.59 19.87 2.91
CA THR A 183 -8.64 19.33 3.79
C THR A 183 -8.39 17.87 4.08
N ALA A 184 -8.45 17.52 5.37
CA ALA A 184 -8.44 16.14 5.83
C ALA A 184 -9.88 15.69 6.16
N VAL A 185 -10.25 14.53 5.63
CA VAL A 185 -11.53 13.88 5.94
C VAL A 185 -11.23 12.58 6.67
N SER A 186 -11.66 12.47 7.91
CA SER A 186 -11.58 11.22 8.68
C SER A 186 -12.89 10.43 8.56
N TYR A 187 -12.77 9.11 8.50
CA TYR A 187 -13.92 8.20 8.50
C TYR A 187 -13.60 6.97 9.35
N THR A 188 -14.59 6.56 10.18
CA THR A 188 -14.44 5.43 11.12
C THR A 188 -14.86 4.11 10.52
N HIS A 189 -15.70 4.13 9.50
CA HIS A 189 -16.11 2.97 8.73
C HIS A 189 -16.19 3.34 7.26
N LEU A 190 -15.85 2.41 6.38
CA LEU A 190 -16.34 2.42 5.02
C LEU A 190 -17.84 2.19 5.12
N THR A 191 -18.60 3.28 5.21
CA THR A 191 -20.04 3.18 5.04
C THR A 191 -20.26 2.72 3.60
N LEU A 192 -20.91 1.59 3.47
CA LEU A 192 -21.39 1.14 2.16
C LEU A 192 -22.17 2.29 1.50
N PRO A 193 -22.18 2.39 0.16
CA PRO A 193 -22.81 3.48 -0.59
C PRO A 193 -24.28 3.75 -0.26
N THR A 194 -24.93 2.87 0.47
CA THR A 194 -26.30 3.01 0.96
C THR A 194 -26.55 4.24 1.85
N ILE A 195 -25.52 4.92 2.35
CA ILE A 195 -25.71 6.15 3.18
C ILE A 195 -25.60 7.44 2.35
N LEU A 196 -25.36 7.35 1.05
CA LEU A 196 -25.34 8.49 0.16
C LEU A 196 -26.72 8.89 -0.38
N LEU A 197 -27.80 8.35 0.19
CA LEU A 197 -29.18 8.63 -0.21
C LEU A 197 -29.98 9.33 0.91
N VAL A 198 -29.34 10.14 1.71
CA VAL A 198 -30.04 11.06 2.60
C VAL A 198 -29.69 12.49 2.28
#